data_a4a96d22a48134753672973554ec97a0
#
_entry.id   a4a96d22a48134753672973554ec97a0
#
_cell.length_a   1.000
_cell.length_b   1.000
_cell.length_c   1.000
_cell.angle_alpha   90.00
_cell.angle_beta   90.00
_cell.angle_gamma   90.00
#
_symmetry.space_group_name_H-M   'P 1'
#
loop_
_entity.id
_entity.type
_entity.pdbx_description
1 polymer ?
#
loop_
_entity_poly.entity_id
_entity_poly.type
_entity_poly.pdbx_seq_one_letter_code
_entity_poly.pdbx_strand_id
1 'polypeptide(L)'
;MRRPVVKDEIVEFMRHRQEQVTGSLKELENFARKENIPIIPHETVAYFRFLMETIQPKNILEIGAAIGFSALLMAQHAPEAKITTIDRNPEMIGFAKENFAKFDTRQQITLLEGDAVDVLSTLTETYDFVFMDSAKSKYIVFLPEILKHLKVGGVVVLDDIFQGGDIAKDIMEVRRGQRTIYRGLQRLFDATLDNPGLTASLVPLGDGILMLRKNQAEIELPDVD
;
A
#
# COMPACT_ATOMS: atom_id res chain seq x y z
N MET A 1 11.31 12.01 -5.20
CA MET A 1 10.03 11.36 -5.55
C MET A 1 10.10 10.96 -7.01
N ARG A 2 9.78 9.70 -7.35
CA ARG A 2 9.80 9.23 -8.74
C ARG A 2 8.67 9.87 -9.53
N ARG A 3 8.88 10.06 -10.81
CA ARG A 3 7.86 10.63 -11.69
C ARG A 3 6.74 9.61 -11.90
N PRO A 4 5.48 10.03 -11.93
CA PRO A 4 4.38 9.17 -12.31
C PRO A 4 4.59 8.63 -13.74
N VAL A 5 4.05 7.44 -14.01
CA VAL A 5 4.18 6.79 -15.34
C VAL A 5 3.23 7.39 -16.37
N VAL A 6 2.25 8.18 -15.95
CA VAL A 6 1.38 8.97 -16.81
C VAL A 6 2.00 10.35 -17.11
N LYS A 7 1.51 10.99 -18.17
CA LYS A 7 1.95 12.35 -18.57
C LYS A 7 1.72 13.35 -17.45
N ASP A 8 2.70 14.22 -17.21
CA ASP A 8 2.66 15.21 -16.11
C ASP A 8 1.39 16.11 -16.19
N GLU A 9 0.98 16.54 -17.39
CA GLU A 9 -0.23 17.37 -17.57
C GLU A 9 -1.53 16.65 -17.16
N ILE A 10 -1.60 15.33 -17.30
CA ILE A 10 -2.75 14.53 -16.84
C ILE A 10 -2.73 14.42 -15.32
N VAL A 11 -1.56 14.19 -14.73
CA VAL A 11 -1.41 14.16 -13.27
C VAL A 11 -1.83 15.48 -12.64
N GLU A 12 -1.34 16.61 -13.21
CA GLU A 12 -1.73 17.94 -12.75
C GLU A 12 -3.24 18.19 -12.89
N PHE A 13 -3.82 17.79 -14.01
CA PHE A 13 -5.27 17.88 -14.22
C PHE A 13 -6.03 17.10 -13.14
N MET A 14 -5.66 15.84 -12.85
CA MET A 14 -6.29 15.03 -11.81
C MET A 14 -6.16 15.71 -10.44
N ARG A 15 -4.97 16.17 -10.07
CA ARG A 15 -4.70 16.83 -8.79
C ARG A 15 -5.51 18.12 -8.60
N HIS A 16 -5.76 18.87 -9.67
CA HIS A 16 -6.56 20.11 -9.61
C HIS A 16 -8.07 19.86 -9.65
N ARG A 17 -8.50 18.75 -10.27
CA ARG A 17 -9.94 18.49 -10.47
C ARG A 17 -10.56 17.56 -9.43
N GLN A 18 -9.76 16.75 -8.76
CA GLN A 18 -10.23 15.88 -7.69
C GLN A 18 -10.31 16.64 -6.37
N GLU A 19 -11.21 16.19 -5.50
CA GLU A 19 -11.41 16.79 -4.18
C GLU A 19 -10.14 16.68 -3.33
N GLN A 20 -9.75 17.80 -2.75
CA GLN A 20 -8.58 17.90 -1.88
C GLN A 20 -8.88 17.36 -0.48
N VAL A 21 -7.86 16.80 0.17
CA VAL A 21 -7.96 16.48 1.59
C VAL A 21 -8.13 17.73 2.44
N THR A 22 -8.91 17.61 3.50
CA THR A 22 -9.19 18.69 4.45
C THR A 22 -8.95 18.22 5.89
N GLY A 23 -9.04 19.12 6.86
CA GLY A 23 -8.92 18.79 8.29
C GLY A 23 -7.60 18.11 8.64
N SER A 24 -7.67 17.04 9.42
CA SER A 24 -6.51 16.29 9.91
C SER A 24 -5.61 15.77 8.80
N LEU A 25 -6.19 15.24 7.72
CA LEU A 25 -5.40 14.76 6.58
C LEU A 25 -4.63 15.91 5.90
N LYS A 26 -5.20 17.11 5.85
CA LYS A 26 -4.49 18.28 5.31
C LYS A 26 -3.36 18.74 6.21
N GLU A 27 -3.53 18.68 7.53
CA GLU A 27 -2.44 18.94 8.48
C GLU A 27 -1.28 17.95 8.26
N LEU A 28 -1.58 16.67 8.13
CA LEU A 28 -0.58 15.63 7.88
C LEU A 28 0.11 15.77 6.52
N GLU A 29 -0.63 16.10 5.46
CA GLU A 29 -0.06 16.37 4.14
C GLU A 29 0.94 17.55 4.21
N ASN A 30 0.58 18.62 4.90
CA ASN A 30 1.45 19.79 5.09
C ASN A 30 2.69 19.45 5.92
N PHE A 31 2.53 18.65 6.97
CA PHE A 31 3.64 18.17 7.80
C PHE A 31 4.59 17.29 6.97
N ALA A 32 4.06 16.28 6.25
CA ALA A 32 4.85 15.41 5.40
C ALA A 32 5.66 16.20 4.36
N ARG A 33 5.03 17.21 3.75
CA ARG A 33 5.69 18.08 2.77
C ARG A 33 6.82 18.90 3.40
N LYS A 34 6.61 19.45 4.60
CA LYS A 34 7.60 20.24 5.34
C LYS A 34 8.82 19.41 5.73
N GLU A 35 8.58 18.19 6.23
CA GLU A 35 9.63 17.28 6.69
C GLU A 35 10.20 16.39 5.57
N ASN A 36 9.74 16.57 4.32
CA ASN A 36 10.10 15.75 3.15
C ASN A 36 9.84 14.25 3.35
N ILE A 37 8.80 13.90 4.09
CA ILE A 37 8.36 12.52 4.27
C ILE A 37 7.45 12.13 3.09
N PRO A 38 7.76 11.03 2.37
CA PRO A 38 6.90 10.58 1.28
C PRO A 38 5.57 10.05 1.84
N ILE A 39 4.48 10.48 1.22
CA ILE A 39 3.13 9.94 1.40
C ILE A 39 2.53 9.65 0.03
N ILE A 40 1.47 8.84 -0.01
CA ILE A 40 0.76 8.55 -1.27
C ILE A 40 0.33 9.84 -1.97
N PRO A 41 0.49 9.94 -3.30
CA PRO A 41 0.17 11.14 -4.05
C PRO A 41 -1.35 11.38 -4.12
N HIS A 42 -1.74 12.61 -4.43
CA HIS A 42 -3.14 13.04 -4.38
C HIS A 42 -4.09 12.19 -5.26
N GLU A 43 -3.64 11.78 -6.44
CA GLU A 43 -4.41 10.90 -7.33
C GLU A 43 -4.65 9.52 -6.70
N THR A 44 -3.68 9.00 -5.93
CA THR A 44 -3.84 7.77 -5.15
C THR A 44 -4.76 7.98 -3.95
N VAL A 45 -4.68 9.12 -3.27
CA VAL A 45 -5.61 9.51 -2.18
C VAL A 45 -7.07 9.47 -2.67
N ALA A 46 -7.35 10.10 -3.81
CA ALA A 46 -8.70 10.11 -4.38
C ALA A 46 -9.19 8.70 -4.75
N TYR A 47 -8.29 7.86 -5.26
CA TYR A 47 -8.58 6.47 -5.57
C TYR A 47 -8.85 5.63 -4.32
N PHE A 48 -8.05 5.79 -3.26
CA PHE A 48 -8.28 5.10 -1.98
C PHE A 48 -9.60 5.48 -1.34
N ARG A 49 -9.97 6.77 -1.37
CA ARG A 49 -11.29 7.21 -0.92
C ARG A 49 -12.40 6.43 -1.66
N PHE A 50 -12.34 6.40 -2.98
CA PHE A 50 -13.31 5.65 -3.79
C PHE A 50 -13.33 4.16 -3.44
N LEU A 51 -12.15 3.53 -3.26
CA LEU A 51 -12.07 2.12 -2.89
C LEU A 51 -12.69 1.85 -1.51
N MET A 52 -12.36 2.65 -0.50
CA MET A 52 -12.88 2.46 0.86
C MET A 52 -14.40 2.60 0.90
N GLU A 53 -14.95 3.61 0.23
CA GLU A 53 -16.40 3.83 0.16
C GLU A 53 -17.12 2.74 -0.66
N THR A 54 -16.45 2.12 -1.64
CA THR A 54 -17.01 1.05 -2.48
C THR A 54 -16.93 -0.32 -1.80
N ILE A 55 -15.76 -0.68 -1.26
CA ILE A 55 -15.50 -1.99 -0.65
C ILE A 55 -16.10 -2.07 0.75
N GLN A 56 -16.06 -0.95 1.51
CA GLN A 56 -16.46 -0.88 2.91
C GLN A 56 -15.85 -2.01 3.77
N PRO A 57 -14.52 -2.14 3.77
CA PRO A 57 -13.85 -3.21 4.50
C PRO A 57 -14.11 -3.10 6.00
N LYS A 58 -14.14 -4.24 6.70
CA LYS A 58 -14.28 -4.30 8.15
C LYS A 58 -12.94 -4.48 8.87
N ASN A 59 -12.01 -5.17 8.24
CA ASN A 59 -10.66 -5.39 8.76
C ASN A 59 -9.64 -5.04 7.67
N ILE A 60 -8.80 -4.07 7.96
CA ILE A 60 -7.74 -3.58 7.05
C ILE A 60 -6.38 -3.92 7.66
N LEU A 61 -5.47 -4.42 6.84
CA LEU A 61 -4.06 -4.55 7.16
C LEU A 61 -3.25 -3.58 6.30
N GLU A 62 -2.35 -2.84 6.92
CA GLU A 62 -1.40 -1.96 6.22
C GLU A 62 0.03 -2.35 6.56
N ILE A 63 0.91 -2.37 5.55
CA ILE A 63 2.34 -2.60 5.72
C ILE A 63 3.09 -1.38 5.23
N GLY A 64 3.62 -0.60 6.19
CA GLY A 64 4.24 0.69 5.99
C GLY A 64 3.34 1.82 6.51
N ALA A 65 3.33 2.03 7.83
CA ALA A 65 2.55 3.10 8.45
C ALA A 65 3.09 4.51 8.14
N ALA A 66 4.41 4.63 8.00
CA ALA A 66 5.11 5.92 7.95
C ALA A 66 4.59 6.87 9.05
N ILE A 67 4.05 8.04 8.70
CA ILE A 67 3.46 8.98 9.66
C ILE A 67 1.97 8.69 9.97
N GLY A 68 1.40 7.60 9.46
CA GLY A 68 0.00 7.21 9.66
C GLY A 68 -0.99 7.89 8.71
N PHE A 69 -0.54 8.53 7.63
CA PHE A 69 -1.41 9.26 6.71
C PHE A 69 -2.43 8.34 6.02
N SER A 70 -1.98 7.26 5.40
CA SER A 70 -2.82 6.29 4.69
C SER A 70 -3.78 5.54 5.62
N ALA A 71 -3.32 5.15 6.83
CA ALA A 71 -4.18 4.54 7.83
C ALA A 71 -5.32 5.48 8.25
N LEU A 72 -5.04 6.77 8.52
CA LEU A 72 -6.05 7.77 8.85
C LEU A 72 -6.98 8.09 7.68
N LEU A 73 -6.47 8.10 6.44
CA LEU A 73 -7.30 8.21 5.23
C LEU A 73 -8.28 7.06 5.13
N MET A 74 -7.81 5.81 5.30
CA MET A 74 -8.67 4.62 5.27
C MET A 74 -9.68 4.64 6.41
N ALA A 75 -9.28 5.03 7.64
CA ALA A 75 -10.18 5.18 8.78
C ALA A 75 -11.28 6.22 8.53
N GLN A 76 -10.96 7.32 7.86
CA GLN A 76 -11.94 8.36 7.53
C GLN A 76 -13.03 7.86 6.57
N HIS A 77 -12.65 7.06 5.56
CA HIS A 77 -13.55 6.60 4.49
C HIS A 77 -14.09 5.18 4.68
N ALA A 78 -13.62 4.46 5.71
CA ALA A 78 -14.17 3.19 6.18
C ALA A 78 -14.47 3.28 7.70
N PRO A 79 -15.50 4.00 8.12
CA PRO A 79 -15.72 4.35 9.53
C PRO A 79 -15.98 3.17 10.47
N GLU A 80 -16.34 2.03 9.92
CA GLU A 80 -16.58 0.78 10.67
C GLU A 80 -15.36 -0.18 10.64
N ALA A 81 -14.28 0.20 9.95
CA ALA A 81 -13.11 -0.66 9.83
C ALA A 81 -12.24 -0.65 11.09
N LYS A 82 -11.66 -1.81 11.39
CA LYS A 82 -10.49 -1.92 12.25
C LYS A 82 -9.26 -1.99 11.37
N ILE A 83 -8.24 -1.21 11.70
CA ILE A 83 -7.03 -1.09 10.89
C ILE A 83 -5.85 -1.54 11.73
N THR A 84 -5.14 -2.56 11.25
CA THR A 84 -3.84 -2.96 11.78
C THR A 84 -2.77 -2.41 10.83
N THR A 85 -1.86 -1.58 11.32
CA THR A 85 -0.76 -1.05 10.53
C THR A 85 0.58 -1.44 11.11
N ILE A 86 1.57 -1.74 10.26
CA ILE A 86 2.88 -2.25 10.65
C ILE A 86 3.96 -1.28 10.19
N ASP A 87 4.88 -0.91 11.06
CA ASP A 87 6.10 -0.22 10.69
C ASP A 87 7.28 -0.65 11.56
N ARG A 88 8.51 -0.54 11.01
CA ARG A 88 9.74 -0.87 11.72
C ARG A 88 10.66 0.33 11.97
N ASN A 89 10.37 1.47 11.34
CA ASN A 89 11.20 2.67 11.49
C ASN A 89 10.82 3.41 12.77
N PRO A 90 11.69 3.50 13.81
CA PRO A 90 11.34 4.12 15.08
C PRO A 90 10.91 5.59 14.98
N GLU A 91 11.48 6.36 14.04
CA GLU A 91 11.12 7.76 13.83
C GLU A 91 9.70 7.87 13.26
N MET A 92 9.38 7.07 12.23
CA MET A 92 8.04 7.04 11.64
C MET A 92 7.00 6.52 12.65
N ILE A 93 7.34 5.49 13.43
CA ILE A 93 6.51 4.99 14.53
C ILE A 93 6.19 6.10 15.53
N GLY A 94 7.18 6.91 15.90
CA GLY A 94 6.99 8.07 16.78
C GLY A 94 5.92 9.03 16.23
N PHE A 95 6.07 9.45 14.99
CA PHE A 95 5.09 10.33 14.32
C PHE A 95 3.72 9.67 14.17
N ALA A 96 3.66 8.39 13.79
CA ALA A 96 2.39 7.68 13.67
C ALA A 96 1.62 7.63 14.99
N LYS A 97 2.30 7.32 16.10
CA LYS A 97 1.69 7.31 17.45
C LYS A 97 1.10 8.66 17.85
N GLU A 98 1.86 9.75 17.63
CA GLU A 98 1.38 11.11 17.90
C GLU A 98 0.15 11.46 17.04
N ASN A 99 0.19 11.12 15.76
CA ASN A 99 -0.89 11.38 14.83
C ASN A 99 -2.14 10.55 15.13
N PHE A 100 -2.00 9.26 15.46
CA PHE A 100 -3.13 8.42 15.86
C PHE A 100 -3.75 8.91 17.17
N ALA A 101 -2.93 9.27 18.16
CA ALA A 101 -3.43 9.84 19.42
C ALA A 101 -4.23 11.14 19.20
N LYS A 102 -3.86 11.94 18.20
CA LYS A 102 -4.50 13.22 17.89
C LYS A 102 -5.75 13.05 17.01
N PHE A 103 -5.72 12.18 16.02
CA PHE A 103 -6.67 12.16 14.91
C PHE A 103 -7.54 10.90 14.81
N ASP A 104 -7.13 9.77 15.39
CA ASP A 104 -7.95 8.56 15.42
C ASP A 104 -8.94 8.58 16.60
N THR A 105 -9.91 9.48 16.49
CA THR A 105 -10.92 9.70 17.54
C THR A 105 -11.85 8.51 17.78
N ARG A 106 -11.92 7.57 16.84
CA ARG A 106 -12.73 6.35 16.93
C ARG A 106 -11.92 5.14 17.42
N GLN A 107 -10.62 5.31 17.64
CA GLN A 107 -9.72 4.24 18.06
C GLN A 107 -9.77 3.00 17.13
N GLN A 108 -9.76 3.26 15.82
CA GLN A 108 -9.83 2.24 14.77
C GLN A 108 -8.47 1.63 14.44
N ILE A 109 -7.35 2.32 14.76
CA ILE A 109 -6.01 2.01 14.28
C ILE A 109 -5.17 1.40 15.39
N THR A 110 -4.63 0.21 15.12
CA THR A 110 -3.63 -0.46 15.96
C THR A 110 -2.31 -0.50 15.22
N LEU A 111 -1.27 0.12 15.80
CA LEU A 111 0.09 0.09 15.26
C LEU A 111 0.87 -1.07 15.88
N LEU A 112 1.42 -1.94 15.04
CA LEU A 112 2.33 -3.00 15.41
C LEU A 112 3.75 -2.61 14.99
N GLU A 113 4.68 -2.63 15.93
CA GLU A 113 6.07 -2.21 15.75
C GLU A 113 6.95 -3.42 15.44
N GLY A 114 7.64 -3.42 14.31
CA GLY A 114 8.56 -4.48 13.94
C GLY A 114 8.72 -4.68 12.43
N ASP A 115 9.61 -5.60 12.08
CA ASP A 115 9.74 -6.01 10.68
C ASP A 115 8.49 -6.78 10.25
N ALA A 116 7.97 -6.44 9.06
CA ALA A 116 6.73 -7.06 8.57
C ALA A 116 6.84 -8.58 8.42
N VAL A 117 8.04 -9.14 8.13
CA VAL A 117 8.22 -10.61 8.07
C VAL A 117 7.87 -11.25 9.40
N ASP A 118 8.37 -10.67 10.50
CA ASP A 118 8.17 -11.23 11.84
C ASP A 118 6.74 -11.00 12.30
N VAL A 119 6.22 -9.78 12.14
CA VAL A 119 4.89 -9.39 12.61
C VAL A 119 3.79 -10.16 11.87
N LEU A 120 3.87 -10.31 10.54
CA LEU A 120 2.87 -11.04 9.75
C LEU A 120 2.68 -12.49 10.24
N SER A 121 3.76 -13.16 10.62
CA SER A 121 3.71 -14.54 11.14
C SER A 121 2.98 -14.69 12.47
N THR A 122 2.78 -13.58 13.21
CA THR A 122 2.10 -13.57 14.52
C THR A 122 0.62 -13.19 14.43
N LEU A 123 0.16 -12.74 13.27
CA LEU A 123 -1.23 -12.34 13.08
C LEU A 123 -2.16 -13.57 13.18
N THR A 124 -3.31 -13.35 13.76
CA THR A 124 -4.37 -14.37 13.88
C THR A 124 -5.67 -13.94 13.21
N GLU A 125 -5.78 -12.68 12.87
CA GLU A 125 -6.97 -12.08 12.30
C GLU A 125 -7.03 -12.29 10.79
N THR A 126 -8.23 -12.13 10.22
CA THR A 126 -8.44 -12.13 8.78
C THR A 126 -8.88 -10.75 8.29
N TYR A 127 -8.44 -10.39 7.11
CA TYR A 127 -8.60 -9.06 6.53
C TYR A 127 -9.45 -9.08 5.26
N ASP A 128 -10.18 -8.00 5.05
CA ASP A 128 -10.97 -7.77 3.83
C ASP A 128 -10.16 -6.97 2.80
N PHE A 129 -9.25 -6.13 3.30
CA PHE A 129 -8.42 -5.24 2.50
C PHE A 129 -7.00 -5.19 3.06
N VAL A 130 -6.01 -5.23 2.18
CA VAL A 130 -4.59 -5.08 2.55
C VAL A 130 -3.96 -4.00 1.69
N PHE A 131 -3.22 -3.10 2.31
CA PHE A 131 -2.40 -2.09 1.63
C PHE A 131 -0.92 -2.32 1.91
N MET A 132 -0.12 -2.35 0.87
CA MET A 132 1.33 -2.53 0.94
C MET A 132 2.03 -1.32 0.33
N ASP A 133 2.66 -0.50 1.17
CA ASP A 133 3.55 0.59 0.78
C ASP A 133 4.83 0.57 1.61
N SER A 134 5.71 -0.37 1.29
CA SER A 134 6.94 -0.60 2.05
C SER A 134 8.12 -0.99 1.15
N ALA A 135 9.03 -1.83 1.62
CA ALA A 135 10.19 -2.29 0.84
C ALA A 135 9.75 -3.19 -0.34
N LYS A 136 9.67 -2.64 -1.52
CA LYS A 136 9.14 -3.26 -2.76
C LYS A 136 9.79 -4.58 -3.12
N SER A 137 11.09 -4.74 -2.83
CA SER A 137 11.82 -6.01 -3.02
C SER A 137 11.32 -7.14 -2.12
N LYS A 138 10.53 -6.81 -1.09
CA LYS A 138 9.98 -7.75 -0.11
C LYS A 138 8.51 -8.09 -0.35
N TYR A 139 7.83 -7.44 -1.28
CA TYR A 139 6.41 -7.70 -1.53
C TYR A 139 6.12 -9.18 -1.82
N ILE A 140 6.93 -9.82 -2.65
CA ILE A 140 6.78 -11.25 -2.94
C ILE A 140 7.04 -12.13 -1.70
N VAL A 141 7.86 -11.68 -0.76
CA VAL A 141 8.13 -12.40 0.51
C VAL A 141 6.95 -12.26 1.48
N PHE A 142 6.29 -11.11 1.51
CA PHE A 142 5.12 -10.87 2.38
C PHE A 142 3.85 -11.53 1.84
N LEU A 143 3.73 -11.65 0.52
CA LEU A 143 2.49 -12.06 -0.14
C LEU A 143 1.93 -13.42 0.35
N PRO A 144 2.73 -14.49 0.57
CA PRO A 144 2.20 -15.75 1.07
C PRO A 144 1.48 -15.62 2.40
N GLU A 145 2.07 -14.90 3.37
CA GLU A 145 1.42 -14.69 4.67
C GLU A 145 0.20 -13.79 4.55
N ILE A 146 0.26 -12.73 3.73
CA ILE A 146 -0.89 -11.87 3.47
C ILE A 146 -2.05 -12.67 2.90
N LEU A 147 -1.82 -13.55 1.92
CA LEU A 147 -2.87 -14.36 1.31
C LEU A 147 -3.48 -15.37 2.28
N LYS A 148 -2.74 -15.87 3.28
CA LYS A 148 -3.32 -16.72 4.34
C LYS A 148 -4.33 -15.94 5.18
N HIS A 149 -4.03 -14.69 5.50
CA HIS A 149 -4.87 -13.81 6.32
C HIS A 149 -5.95 -13.07 5.51
N LEU A 150 -5.87 -13.06 4.17
CA LEU A 150 -6.86 -12.41 3.32
C LEU A 150 -8.08 -13.32 3.11
N LYS A 151 -9.27 -12.79 3.33
CA LYS A 151 -10.53 -13.49 3.02
C LYS A 151 -10.69 -13.73 1.53
N VAL A 152 -11.43 -14.79 1.15
CA VAL A 152 -11.90 -14.94 -0.24
C VAL A 152 -12.77 -13.73 -0.58
N GLY A 153 -12.52 -13.14 -1.74
CA GLY A 153 -13.12 -11.86 -2.16
C GLY A 153 -12.38 -10.62 -1.66
N GLY A 154 -11.45 -10.75 -0.70
CA GLY A 154 -10.62 -9.67 -0.21
C GLY A 154 -9.64 -9.14 -1.26
N VAL A 155 -9.18 -7.90 -1.06
CA VAL A 155 -8.36 -7.15 -2.01
C VAL A 155 -7.02 -6.77 -1.38
N VAL A 156 -5.94 -6.95 -2.12
CA VAL A 156 -4.61 -6.39 -1.81
C VAL A 156 -4.30 -5.29 -2.80
N VAL A 157 -3.81 -4.16 -2.31
CA VAL A 157 -3.29 -3.05 -3.10
C VAL A 157 -1.82 -2.87 -2.78
N LEU A 158 -0.96 -2.92 -3.79
CA LEU A 158 0.47 -2.74 -3.67
C LEU A 158 0.87 -1.47 -4.43
N ASP A 159 1.55 -0.54 -3.76
CA ASP A 159 1.96 0.75 -4.35
C ASP A 159 3.38 0.71 -4.91
N ASP A 160 3.66 1.68 -5.78
CA ASP A 160 4.99 1.95 -6.37
C ASP A 160 5.59 0.74 -7.13
N ILE A 161 4.77 -0.03 -7.86
CA ILE A 161 5.22 -1.27 -8.52
C ILE A 161 5.92 -1.05 -9.87
N PHE A 162 5.87 0.14 -10.46
CA PHE A 162 6.53 0.39 -11.76
C PHE A 162 7.95 0.90 -11.65
N GLN A 163 8.39 1.28 -10.47
CA GLN A 163 9.76 1.70 -10.18
C GLN A 163 10.27 2.81 -11.14
N GLY A 164 9.41 3.83 -11.39
CA GLY A 164 9.71 4.93 -12.32
C GLY A 164 9.88 4.46 -13.77
N GLY A 165 9.21 3.37 -14.14
CA GLY A 165 9.28 2.76 -15.46
C GLY A 165 10.44 1.77 -15.64
N ASP A 166 11.29 1.55 -14.62
CA ASP A 166 12.40 0.59 -14.73
C ASP A 166 11.90 -0.84 -14.96
N ILE A 167 10.69 -1.17 -14.46
CA ILE A 167 10.10 -2.51 -14.58
C ILE A 167 9.88 -2.97 -16.04
N ALA A 168 9.72 -2.02 -16.97
CA ALA A 168 9.50 -2.30 -18.38
C ALA A 168 10.80 -2.39 -19.21
N LYS A 169 11.97 -2.22 -18.57
CA LYS A 169 13.28 -2.24 -19.23
C LYS A 169 13.95 -3.60 -19.14
N ASP A 170 14.97 -3.80 -19.98
CA ASP A 170 15.91 -4.89 -19.73
C ASP A 170 16.66 -4.64 -18.41
N ILE A 171 16.93 -5.70 -17.64
CA ILE A 171 17.65 -5.61 -16.36
C ILE A 171 19.03 -4.98 -16.50
N MET A 172 19.66 -5.09 -17.67
CA MET A 172 20.98 -4.51 -17.93
C MET A 172 20.91 -2.98 -18.03
N GLU A 173 19.76 -2.42 -18.39
CA GLU A 173 19.49 -0.97 -18.42
C GLU A 173 19.12 -0.42 -17.04
N VAL A 174 18.71 -1.30 -16.11
CA VAL A 174 18.38 -0.92 -14.73
C VAL A 174 19.66 -0.70 -13.92
N ARG A 175 19.71 0.44 -13.19
CA ARG A 175 20.85 0.77 -12.31
C ARG A 175 21.11 -0.37 -11.31
N ARG A 176 22.36 -0.75 -11.11
CA ARG A 176 22.77 -1.87 -10.24
C ARG A 176 22.07 -1.86 -8.86
N GLY A 177 22.03 -0.70 -8.21
CA GLY A 177 21.38 -0.54 -6.90
C GLY A 177 19.85 -0.71 -6.90
N GLN A 178 19.21 -0.77 -8.06
CA GLN A 178 17.77 -0.96 -8.21
C GLN A 178 17.39 -2.38 -8.67
N ARG A 179 18.39 -3.21 -9.05
CA ARG A 179 18.14 -4.53 -9.62
C ARG A 179 17.51 -5.52 -8.63
N THR A 180 17.75 -5.37 -7.33
CA THR A 180 17.11 -6.20 -6.30
C THR A 180 15.60 -5.92 -6.24
N ILE A 181 15.20 -4.65 -6.30
CA ILE A 181 13.79 -4.26 -6.36
C ILE A 181 13.17 -4.78 -7.67
N TYR A 182 13.84 -4.53 -8.80
CA TYR A 182 13.39 -5.01 -10.11
C TYR A 182 13.10 -6.53 -10.09
N ARG A 183 14.05 -7.36 -9.61
CA ARG A 183 13.84 -8.81 -9.54
C ARG A 183 12.71 -9.20 -8.61
N GLY A 184 12.58 -8.53 -7.45
CA GLY A 184 11.47 -8.77 -6.52
C GLY A 184 10.12 -8.47 -7.15
N LEU A 185 10.00 -7.37 -7.91
CA LEU A 185 8.77 -7.00 -8.61
C LEU A 185 8.47 -7.93 -9.79
N GLN A 186 9.48 -8.37 -10.56
CA GLN A 186 9.26 -9.35 -11.64
C GLN A 186 8.72 -10.66 -11.07
N ARG A 187 9.33 -11.21 -10.00
CA ARG A 187 8.82 -12.41 -9.33
C ARG A 187 7.38 -12.22 -8.82
N LEU A 188 7.07 -11.04 -8.30
CA LEU A 188 5.71 -10.71 -7.87
C LEU A 188 4.73 -10.78 -9.04
N PHE A 189 5.06 -10.22 -10.19
CA PHE A 189 4.22 -10.26 -11.38
C PHE A 189 4.06 -11.69 -11.91
N ASP A 190 5.15 -12.44 -11.99
CA ASP A 190 5.13 -13.85 -12.42
C ASP A 190 4.24 -14.71 -11.51
N ALA A 191 4.23 -14.42 -10.20
CA ALA A 191 3.42 -15.15 -9.23
C ALA A 191 1.94 -14.75 -9.23
N THR A 192 1.58 -13.56 -9.73
CA THR A 192 0.24 -13.00 -9.50
C THR A 192 -0.57 -12.71 -10.76
N LEU A 193 0.05 -12.27 -11.87
CA LEU A 193 -0.70 -11.75 -13.01
C LEU A 193 -1.49 -12.87 -13.75
N ASP A 194 -0.93 -14.06 -13.87
CA ASP A 194 -1.56 -15.21 -14.52
C ASP A 194 -2.01 -16.28 -13.52
N ASN A 195 -2.10 -15.95 -12.23
CA ASN A 195 -2.48 -16.90 -11.19
C ASN A 195 -4.00 -17.14 -11.21
N PRO A 196 -4.47 -18.39 -11.42
CA PRO A 196 -5.90 -18.70 -11.53
C PRO A 196 -6.68 -18.44 -10.22
N GLY A 197 -5.99 -18.42 -9.08
CA GLY A 197 -6.57 -18.12 -7.76
C GLY A 197 -6.73 -16.64 -7.47
N LEU A 198 -6.19 -15.76 -8.33
CA LEU A 198 -6.20 -14.32 -8.17
C LEU A 198 -6.85 -13.64 -9.39
N THR A 199 -7.50 -12.50 -9.16
CA THR A 199 -7.78 -11.52 -10.22
C THR A 199 -6.81 -10.37 -10.01
N ALA A 200 -5.97 -10.08 -11.00
CA ALA A 200 -4.94 -9.06 -10.93
C ALA A 200 -5.25 -7.89 -11.89
N SER A 201 -4.88 -6.68 -11.50
CA SER A 201 -4.96 -5.49 -12.34
C SER A 201 -3.81 -4.54 -12.06
N LEU A 202 -3.16 -4.04 -13.11
CA LEU A 202 -2.16 -2.98 -13.05
C LEU A 202 -2.82 -1.64 -13.33
N VAL A 203 -2.65 -0.68 -12.42
CA VAL A 203 -3.26 0.65 -12.51
C VAL A 203 -2.16 1.71 -12.54
N PRO A 204 -2.08 2.56 -13.58
CA PRO A 204 -1.02 3.55 -13.71
C PRO A 204 -1.31 4.83 -12.89
N LEU A 205 -1.46 4.67 -11.57
CA LEU A 205 -1.56 5.78 -10.61
C LEU A 205 -0.25 5.90 -9.83
N GLY A 206 0.18 7.12 -9.54
CA GLY A 206 1.46 7.35 -8.88
C GLY A 206 2.63 6.71 -9.63
N ASP A 207 3.40 5.87 -8.97
CA ASP A 207 4.43 5.00 -9.58
C ASP A 207 3.91 3.57 -9.84
N GLY A 208 2.60 3.44 -10.09
CA GLY A 208 1.90 2.21 -10.43
C GLY A 208 1.37 1.43 -9.22
N ILE A 209 0.18 0.90 -9.38
CA ILE A 209 -0.51 0.09 -8.38
C ILE A 209 -0.79 -1.29 -8.96
N LEU A 210 -0.48 -2.35 -8.20
CA LEU A 210 -1.00 -3.69 -8.45
C LEU A 210 -2.17 -3.94 -7.50
N MET A 211 -3.30 -4.32 -8.08
CA MET A 211 -4.47 -4.79 -7.34
C MET A 211 -4.62 -6.30 -7.51
N LEU A 212 -4.83 -6.99 -6.40
CA LEU A 212 -5.09 -8.42 -6.38
C LEU A 212 -6.40 -8.68 -5.63
N ARG A 213 -7.28 -9.51 -6.18
CA ARG A 213 -8.46 -10.03 -5.48
C ARG A 213 -8.29 -11.53 -5.30
N LYS A 214 -8.48 -12.01 -4.08
CA LYS A 214 -8.43 -13.45 -3.76
C LYS A 214 -9.72 -14.12 -4.18
N ASN A 215 -9.64 -15.14 -5.07
CA ASN A 215 -10.80 -15.82 -5.62
C ASN A 215 -11.11 -17.18 -4.95
N GLN A 216 -10.13 -17.79 -4.27
CA GLN A 216 -10.25 -19.09 -3.63
C GLN A 216 -9.50 -19.15 -2.30
N ALA A 217 -9.81 -20.11 -1.45
CA ALA A 217 -9.27 -20.18 -0.09
C ALA A 217 -7.75 -20.36 -0.06
N GLU A 218 -7.24 -21.25 -0.90
CA GLU A 218 -5.81 -21.55 -1.00
C GLU A 218 -5.28 -21.01 -2.33
N ILE A 219 -4.17 -20.27 -2.27
CA ILE A 219 -3.48 -19.73 -3.43
C ILE A 219 -2.11 -20.39 -3.51
N GLU A 220 -1.90 -21.14 -4.58
CA GLU A 220 -0.57 -21.65 -4.90
C GLU A 220 0.25 -20.55 -5.55
N LEU A 221 1.38 -20.22 -4.92
CA LEU A 221 2.38 -19.31 -5.47
C LEU A 221 3.59 -20.14 -5.90
N PRO A 222 4.27 -19.76 -7.00
CA PRO A 222 5.53 -20.40 -7.37
C PRO A 222 6.57 -20.21 -6.26
N ASP A 223 7.46 -21.18 -6.11
CA ASP A 223 8.56 -21.11 -5.16
C ASP A 223 9.39 -19.84 -5.36
N VAL A 224 9.60 -19.10 -4.29
CA VAL A 224 10.28 -17.80 -4.29
C VAL A 224 11.72 -17.97 -3.77
N ASP A 225 12.48 -18.90 -4.39
CA ASP A 225 13.92 -19.07 -4.08
C ASP A 225 14.82 -18.02 -4.80
#